data_801275dea8140d4a9c7d32d08c9e5f94
#
_entry.id   801275dea8140d4a9c7d32d08c9e5f94
#
_cell.length_a   1.000
_cell.length_b   1.000
_cell.length_c   1.000
_cell.angle_alpha   90.00
_cell.angle_beta   90.00
_cell.angle_gamma   90.00
#
_symmetry.space_group_name_H-M   'P 1'
#
loop_
_entity.id
_entity.type
_entity.pdbx_description
1 polymer ?
#
loop_
_entity_poly.entity_id
_entity_poly.type
_entity_poly.pdbx_seq_one_letter_code
_entity_poly.pdbx_strand_id
1 'polypeptide(L)'
;MNDQPRMSKMRRYHAAVWDEPVIMEMGSKGRRGLVFREAEKKVADAVGPAELLIPQGMQREDPPNLPELSEQEVQRHYLHLSQETLGMMGISLFGTCTMKYNPRINEIIAARPEIAETHPLQDVQTLQGTLELIHNFDLILRELSGMDNFVFQAGGGAHAAYTHCCVTRAYHAERGELAQRNEIITSIQAHPCNPATAAAAGFDVITLPLEENGYPSTDALREAVSSRTAALLINNPDDMGIYNPEITDWVDIVHDAGGLCFYDHANFNGVMGKIRARELGFDACMYMLHKTFGAPKGGGGPAVGAYGCSKDLAPFLPCPV
;
A
#
# COMPACT_ATOMS: atom_id res chain seq x y z
N MET A 1 21.12 -46.17 -22.36
CA MET A 1 20.60 -45.73 -21.09
C MET A 1 19.82 -44.46 -21.35
N ASN A 2 18.48 -44.56 -21.30
CA ASN A 2 17.59 -43.41 -21.57
C ASN A 2 17.54 -42.50 -20.35
N ASP A 3 18.27 -41.41 -20.39
CA ASP A 3 18.21 -40.35 -19.41
C ASP A 3 17.09 -39.36 -19.80
N GLN A 4 15.84 -39.79 -19.65
CA GLN A 4 14.73 -38.84 -19.67
C GLN A 4 14.71 -38.13 -18.30
N PRO A 5 14.66 -36.79 -18.28
CA PRO A 5 14.55 -36.09 -17.02
C PRO A 5 13.28 -36.57 -16.31
N ARG A 6 13.44 -37.11 -15.11
CA ARG A 6 12.31 -37.43 -14.23
C ARG A 6 11.53 -36.12 -13.98
N MET A 7 10.45 -35.96 -14.72
CA MET A 7 9.46 -34.93 -14.31
C MET A 7 9.03 -35.27 -12.89
N SER A 8 9.39 -34.41 -11.93
CA SER A 8 8.90 -34.51 -10.59
C SER A 8 7.37 -34.44 -10.67
N LYS A 9 6.70 -35.53 -10.29
CA LYS A 9 5.24 -35.47 -10.13
C LYS A 9 4.95 -34.38 -9.14
N MET A 10 4.33 -33.28 -9.59
CA MET A 10 3.81 -32.28 -8.68
C MET A 10 2.93 -33.00 -7.66
N ARG A 11 3.20 -32.83 -6.38
CA ARG A 11 2.33 -33.31 -5.34
C ARG A 11 0.94 -32.73 -5.58
N ARG A 12 -0.07 -33.58 -5.70
CA ARG A 12 -1.45 -33.10 -5.64
C ARG A 12 -1.63 -32.38 -4.30
N TYR A 13 -1.88 -31.11 -4.37
CA TYR A 13 -2.18 -30.34 -3.18
C TYR A 13 -3.60 -30.68 -2.74
N HIS A 14 -3.72 -31.27 -1.55
CA HIS A 14 -5.02 -31.52 -0.95
C HIS A 14 -5.40 -30.30 -0.11
N ALA A 15 -6.10 -29.34 -0.70
CA ALA A 15 -6.83 -28.36 0.07
C ALA A 15 -8.00 -29.05 0.77
N ALA A 16 -8.33 -28.61 1.97
CA ALA A 16 -9.58 -28.99 2.61
C ALA A 16 -10.72 -28.50 1.72
N VAL A 17 -11.73 -29.32 1.52
CA VAL A 17 -12.94 -28.98 0.78
C VAL A 17 -14.11 -29.11 1.75
N TRP A 18 -14.70 -28.00 2.08
CA TRP A 18 -15.90 -27.92 2.93
C TRP A 18 -17.05 -27.41 2.07
N ASP A 19 -18.25 -27.90 2.32
CA ASP A 19 -19.47 -27.29 1.79
C ASP A 19 -19.89 -26.15 2.74
N GLU A 20 -19.08 -25.11 2.78
CA GLU A 20 -19.23 -24.00 3.72
C GLU A 20 -20.18 -22.95 3.14
N PRO A 21 -21.36 -22.75 3.76
CA PRO A 21 -22.31 -21.73 3.29
C PRO A 21 -21.77 -20.32 3.54
N VAL A 22 -22.34 -19.32 2.89
CA VAL A 22 -22.03 -17.93 3.25
C VAL A 22 -22.58 -17.63 4.64
N ILE A 23 -21.86 -16.82 5.41
CA ILE A 23 -22.20 -16.56 6.81
C ILE A 23 -23.63 -16.06 7.02
N MET A 24 -24.22 -15.39 6.02
CA MET A 24 -25.59 -14.88 6.05
C MET A 24 -26.66 -15.97 5.98
N GLU A 25 -26.30 -17.18 5.57
CA GLU A 25 -27.18 -18.35 5.53
C GLU A 25 -27.10 -19.19 6.80
N MET A 26 -26.21 -18.82 7.72
CA MET A 26 -25.97 -19.54 8.96
C MET A 26 -26.73 -18.91 10.12
N GLY A 27 -26.79 -19.65 11.21
CA GLY A 27 -27.31 -19.16 12.48
C GLY A 27 -28.76 -19.53 12.73
N SER A 28 -29.24 -19.14 13.87
CA SER A 28 -30.63 -19.31 14.27
C SER A 28 -31.01 -18.27 15.31
N LYS A 29 -32.27 -17.82 15.22
CA LYS A 29 -32.81 -16.78 16.10
C LYS A 29 -32.58 -17.08 17.58
N GLY A 30 -32.03 -16.09 18.30
CA GLY A 30 -31.71 -16.18 19.73
C GLY A 30 -30.33 -16.70 20.04
N ARG A 31 -29.51 -17.15 19.05
CA ARG A 31 -28.09 -17.44 19.26
C ARG A 31 -27.30 -16.15 19.42
N ARG A 32 -26.47 -16.12 20.44
CA ARG A 32 -25.60 -14.97 20.73
C ARG A 32 -24.15 -15.39 20.74
N GLY A 33 -23.31 -14.56 20.13
CA GLY A 33 -21.88 -14.62 20.23
C GLY A 33 -21.35 -13.93 21.50
N LEU A 34 -20.38 -13.04 21.32
CA LEU A 34 -19.85 -12.25 22.42
C LEU A 34 -20.90 -11.27 22.94
N VAL A 35 -21.12 -11.28 24.27
CA VAL A 35 -21.95 -10.28 24.93
C VAL A 35 -21.07 -9.14 25.38
N PHE A 36 -21.19 -7.99 24.74
CA PHE A 36 -20.51 -6.78 25.14
C PHE A 36 -21.06 -6.28 26.50
N ARG A 37 -20.18 -5.70 27.30
CA ARG A 37 -20.60 -5.01 28.51
C ARG A 37 -21.48 -3.83 28.15
N GLU A 38 -22.54 -3.64 28.92
CA GLU A 38 -23.35 -2.44 28.80
C GLU A 38 -22.55 -1.22 29.22
N ALA A 39 -22.86 -0.08 28.62
CA ALA A 39 -22.27 1.20 29.00
C ALA A 39 -22.61 1.50 30.50
N GLU A 40 -21.71 2.16 31.19
CA GLU A 40 -21.96 2.62 32.55
C GLU A 40 -23.25 3.49 32.57
N LYS A 41 -24.08 3.28 33.58
CA LYS A 41 -25.37 3.97 33.67
C LYS A 41 -25.26 5.48 33.52
N LYS A 42 -24.26 6.12 34.11
CA LYS A 42 -24.03 7.55 33.96
C LYS A 42 -23.80 7.97 32.52
N VAL A 43 -23.09 7.15 31.74
CA VAL A 43 -22.81 7.42 30.32
C VAL A 43 -24.07 7.21 29.51
N ALA A 44 -24.77 6.11 29.74
CA ALA A 44 -26.03 5.81 29.07
C ALA A 44 -27.11 6.89 29.33
N ASP A 45 -27.23 7.33 30.58
CA ASP A 45 -28.19 8.37 30.98
C ASP A 45 -27.80 9.76 30.36
N ALA A 46 -26.52 10.04 30.21
CA ALA A 46 -26.04 11.31 29.63
C ALA A 46 -26.17 11.36 28.11
N VAL A 47 -25.98 10.23 27.44
CA VAL A 47 -26.05 10.11 25.97
C VAL A 47 -27.50 9.94 25.51
N GLY A 48 -28.31 9.27 26.26
CA GLY A 48 -29.69 8.92 25.90
C GLY A 48 -29.77 7.75 24.92
N PRO A 49 -30.99 7.39 24.49
CA PRO A 49 -31.17 6.29 23.54
C PRO A 49 -30.61 6.63 22.16
N ALA A 50 -30.06 5.60 21.48
CA ALA A 50 -29.37 5.75 20.19
C ALA A 50 -30.26 6.37 19.11
N GLU A 51 -31.58 6.16 19.19
CA GLU A 51 -32.57 6.71 18.25
C GLU A 51 -32.59 8.24 18.28
N LEU A 52 -32.24 8.86 19.41
CA LEU A 52 -32.16 10.32 19.52
C LEU A 52 -30.87 10.92 18.94
N LEU A 53 -29.85 10.09 18.71
CA LEU A 53 -28.55 10.51 18.18
C LEU A 53 -28.50 10.45 16.65
N ILE A 54 -29.44 9.71 16.03
CA ILE A 54 -29.47 9.52 14.57
C ILE A 54 -30.57 10.41 14.00
N PRO A 55 -30.28 11.32 13.04
CA PRO A 55 -31.32 12.10 12.38
C PRO A 55 -32.44 11.24 11.84
N GLN A 56 -33.69 11.65 12.01
CA GLN A 56 -34.88 10.85 11.70
C GLN A 56 -34.87 10.30 10.26
N GLY A 57 -34.41 11.07 9.28
CA GLY A 57 -34.29 10.62 7.88
C GLY A 57 -33.15 9.63 7.59
N MET A 58 -32.31 9.33 8.59
CA MET A 58 -31.19 8.38 8.50
C MET A 58 -31.44 7.13 9.36
N GLN A 59 -32.52 7.09 10.11
CA GLN A 59 -32.90 5.92 10.91
C GLN A 59 -33.42 4.81 9.99
N ARG A 60 -33.03 3.58 10.30
CA ARG A 60 -33.61 2.40 9.65
C ARG A 60 -34.96 2.08 10.27
N GLU A 61 -35.94 1.70 9.45
CA GLU A 61 -37.23 1.18 9.93
C GLU A 61 -37.06 -0.18 10.61
N ASP A 62 -36.22 -1.04 9.98
CA ASP A 62 -35.92 -2.38 10.49
C ASP A 62 -34.40 -2.51 10.79
N PRO A 63 -34.02 -3.27 11.83
CA PRO A 63 -32.64 -3.61 12.07
C PRO A 63 -32.08 -4.44 10.90
N PRO A 64 -30.73 -4.37 10.63
CA PRO A 64 -30.13 -5.19 9.62
C PRO A 64 -30.33 -6.67 9.95
N ASN A 65 -30.71 -7.46 8.94
CA ASN A 65 -30.88 -8.91 9.07
C ASN A 65 -29.50 -9.60 9.13
N LEU A 66 -28.81 -9.44 10.26
CA LEU A 66 -27.54 -10.12 10.51
C LEU A 66 -27.78 -11.53 11.06
N PRO A 67 -26.94 -12.50 10.72
CA PRO A 67 -27.06 -13.86 11.25
C PRO A 67 -26.77 -13.88 12.75
N GLU A 68 -27.57 -14.60 13.49
CA GLU A 68 -27.39 -14.82 14.91
C GLU A 68 -26.59 -16.12 15.13
N LEU A 69 -25.31 -15.98 15.46
CA LEU A 69 -24.32 -17.06 15.59
C LEU A 69 -23.66 -17.02 16.96
N SER A 70 -23.24 -18.17 17.43
CA SER A 70 -22.33 -18.26 18.58
C SER A 70 -20.88 -17.92 18.13
N GLU A 71 -20.05 -17.47 19.06
CA GLU A 71 -18.61 -17.26 18.82
C GLU A 71 -17.94 -18.49 18.20
N GLN A 72 -18.29 -19.67 18.69
CA GLN A 72 -17.74 -20.94 18.20
C GLN A 72 -18.13 -21.23 16.73
N GLU A 73 -19.35 -20.89 16.31
CA GLU A 73 -19.80 -21.07 14.94
C GLU A 73 -19.06 -20.10 14.01
N VAL A 74 -18.93 -18.84 14.40
CA VAL A 74 -18.17 -17.83 13.65
C VAL A 74 -16.71 -18.26 13.50
N GLN A 75 -16.07 -18.67 14.58
CA GLN A 75 -14.69 -19.12 14.55
C GLN A 75 -14.50 -20.34 13.64
N ARG A 76 -15.38 -21.31 13.72
CA ARG A 76 -15.34 -22.51 12.88
C ARG A 76 -15.53 -22.19 11.41
N HIS A 77 -16.48 -21.34 11.09
CA HIS A 77 -16.75 -20.89 9.73
C HIS A 77 -15.49 -20.27 9.10
N TYR A 78 -14.90 -19.27 9.73
CA TYR A 78 -13.69 -18.63 9.20
C TYR A 78 -12.46 -19.54 9.22
N LEU A 79 -12.39 -20.50 10.12
CA LEU A 79 -11.33 -21.52 10.09
C LEU A 79 -11.47 -22.43 8.86
N HIS A 80 -12.69 -22.87 8.53
CA HIS A 80 -12.96 -23.65 7.32
C HIS A 80 -12.56 -22.87 6.06
N LEU A 81 -13.03 -21.64 5.92
CA LEU A 81 -12.65 -20.77 4.81
C LEU A 81 -11.14 -20.56 4.71
N SER A 82 -10.46 -20.40 5.84
CA SER A 82 -9.00 -20.28 5.89
C SER A 82 -8.29 -21.54 5.38
N GLN A 83 -8.82 -22.71 5.70
CA GLN A 83 -8.26 -23.98 5.22
C GLN A 83 -8.50 -24.21 3.73
N GLU A 84 -9.63 -23.77 3.20
CA GLU A 84 -9.95 -23.85 1.77
C GLU A 84 -9.08 -22.91 0.93
N THR A 85 -8.74 -21.74 1.45
CA THR A 85 -8.07 -20.69 0.70
C THR A 85 -6.55 -20.67 0.83
N LEU A 86 -5.87 -21.67 1.33
CA LEU A 86 -4.42 -21.65 1.57
C LEU A 86 -3.94 -20.48 2.46
N GLY A 87 -4.78 -19.51 2.69
CA GLY A 87 -4.47 -18.29 3.42
C GLY A 87 -3.25 -17.56 2.86
N MET A 88 -2.51 -16.89 3.74
CA MET A 88 -1.27 -16.18 3.39
C MET A 88 -0.03 -17.08 3.35
N MET A 89 -0.19 -18.36 3.61
CA MET A 89 0.89 -19.35 3.65
C MET A 89 1.07 -20.10 2.33
N GLY A 90 0.13 -19.96 1.40
CA GLY A 90 0.15 -20.65 0.12
C GLY A 90 0.76 -19.84 -1.02
N ILE A 91 0.95 -20.53 -2.15
CA ILE A 91 1.27 -19.88 -3.42
C ILE A 91 -0.02 -19.27 -3.96
N SER A 92 -0.04 -17.98 -4.14
CA SER A 92 -1.14 -17.26 -4.74
C SER A 92 -0.70 -16.67 -6.07
N LEU A 93 -1.43 -16.97 -7.12
CA LEU A 93 -1.22 -16.41 -8.46
C LEU A 93 -2.11 -15.17 -8.70
N PHE A 94 -2.85 -14.75 -7.68
CA PHE A 94 -3.73 -13.60 -7.78
C PHE A 94 -2.97 -12.31 -7.47
N GLY A 95 -3.01 -11.39 -8.43
CA GLY A 95 -2.45 -10.05 -8.32
C GLY A 95 -0.92 -9.99 -8.32
N THR A 96 -0.39 -8.80 -8.53
CA THR A 96 1.04 -8.49 -8.58
C THR A 96 1.67 -8.31 -7.19
N CYS A 97 0.87 -8.33 -6.13
CA CYS A 97 1.32 -8.07 -4.78
C CYS A 97 2.21 -9.18 -4.22
N THR A 98 3.33 -8.81 -3.63
CA THR A 98 4.26 -9.74 -2.94
C THR A 98 3.82 -10.06 -1.50
N MET A 99 2.57 -9.86 -1.17
CA MET A 99 1.98 -10.04 0.17
C MET A 99 1.61 -11.49 0.49
N LYS A 100 2.38 -12.47 0.08
CA LYS A 100 1.96 -13.88 0.20
C LYS A 100 2.37 -14.51 1.52
N TYR A 101 3.51 -14.14 2.03
CA TYR A 101 4.05 -14.67 3.28
C TYR A 101 4.50 -13.52 4.18
N ASN A 102 4.13 -13.60 5.45
CA ASN A 102 4.61 -12.72 6.51
C ASN A 102 5.14 -13.57 7.66
N PRO A 103 6.40 -13.40 8.07
CA PRO A 103 6.94 -14.14 9.21
C PRO A 103 6.09 -13.93 10.46
N ARG A 104 5.71 -15.03 11.13
CA ARG A 104 4.89 -14.98 12.34
C ARG A 104 5.47 -14.12 13.45
N ILE A 105 6.79 -14.05 13.52
CA ILE A 105 7.48 -13.20 14.50
C ILE A 105 7.10 -11.72 14.37
N ASN A 106 6.80 -11.25 13.17
CA ASN A 106 6.40 -9.85 12.95
C ASN A 106 5.07 -9.53 13.66
N GLU A 107 4.10 -10.43 13.57
CA GLU A 107 2.81 -10.29 14.27
C GLU A 107 2.96 -10.38 15.78
N ILE A 108 3.80 -11.32 16.26
CA ILE A 108 4.08 -11.48 17.70
C ILE A 108 4.70 -10.21 18.29
N ILE A 109 5.66 -9.62 17.58
CA ILE A 109 6.31 -8.38 18.03
C ILE A 109 5.33 -7.21 17.96
N ALA A 110 4.58 -7.07 16.86
CA ALA A 110 3.63 -5.97 16.69
C ALA A 110 2.48 -6.02 17.71
N ALA A 111 2.09 -7.21 18.16
CA ALA A 111 1.03 -7.39 19.16
C ALA A 111 1.49 -7.21 20.62
N ARG A 112 2.77 -6.91 20.87
CA ARG A 112 3.23 -6.65 22.23
C ARG A 112 2.56 -5.39 22.79
N PRO A 113 2.12 -5.40 24.06
CA PRO A 113 1.44 -4.25 24.66
C PRO A 113 2.24 -2.94 24.57
N GLU A 114 3.56 -3.03 24.69
CA GLU A 114 4.45 -1.87 24.61
C GLU A 114 4.44 -1.18 23.24
N ILE A 115 3.91 -1.86 22.21
CA ILE A 115 3.75 -1.35 20.85
C ILE A 115 2.27 -1.09 20.56
N ALA A 116 1.42 -2.09 20.78
CA ALA A 116 0.02 -2.07 20.37
C ALA A 116 -0.85 -1.11 21.21
N GLU A 117 -0.48 -0.85 22.48
CA GLU A 117 -1.22 0.02 23.39
C GLU A 117 -0.66 1.45 23.46
N THR A 118 0.29 1.80 22.59
CA THR A 118 0.78 3.19 22.51
C THR A 118 -0.31 4.13 22.02
N HIS A 119 -0.50 5.26 22.74
CA HIS A 119 -1.44 6.29 22.34
C HIS A 119 -0.73 7.35 21.49
N PRO A 120 -1.32 7.80 20.35
CA PRO A 120 -0.68 8.77 19.46
C PRO A 120 -0.32 10.11 20.12
N LEU A 121 -1.03 10.50 21.16
CA LEU A 121 -0.83 11.76 21.89
C LEU A 121 -0.16 11.57 23.26
N GLN A 122 0.42 10.39 23.55
CA GLN A 122 1.18 10.23 24.79
C GLN A 122 2.50 11.00 24.72
N ASP A 123 3.08 11.25 25.88
CA ASP A 123 4.35 11.99 26.00
C ASP A 123 5.44 11.32 25.14
N VAL A 124 6.05 12.11 24.26
CA VAL A 124 7.10 11.68 23.35
C VAL A 124 8.30 11.02 24.07
N GLN A 125 8.56 11.41 25.32
CA GLN A 125 9.61 10.78 26.12
C GLN A 125 9.34 9.30 26.42
N THR A 126 8.09 8.88 26.41
CA THR A 126 7.68 7.48 26.59
C THR A 126 7.75 6.67 25.29
N LEU A 127 7.99 7.31 24.15
CA LEU A 127 8.02 6.71 22.82
C LEU A 127 9.45 6.58 22.25
N GLN A 128 10.48 6.88 23.02
CA GLN A 128 11.85 6.98 22.50
C GLN A 128 12.33 5.70 21.82
N GLY A 129 11.99 4.51 22.35
CA GLY A 129 12.35 3.24 21.72
C GLY A 129 11.65 3.03 20.38
N THR A 130 10.38 3.42 20.24
CA THR A 130 9.65 3.37 18.96
C THR A 130 10.23 4.34 17.95
N LEU A 131 10.57 5.55 18.38
CA LEU A 131 11.19 6.56 17.51
C LEU A 131 12.59 6.12 17.04
N GLU A 132 13.38 5.47 17.92
CA GLU A 132 14.67 4.89 17.56
C GLU A 132 14.54 3.78 16.51
N LEU A 133 13.54 2.90 16.64
CA LEU A 133 13.24 1.88 15.63
C LEU A 133 12.91 2.51 14.27
N ILE A 134 12.06 3.54 14.25
CA ILE A 134 11.70 4.26 13.03
C ILE A 134 12.92 4.96 12.42
N HIS A 135 13.73 5.63 13.24
CA HIS A 135 14.95 6.28 12.79
C HIS A 135 15.96 5.28 12.19
N ASN A 136 16.21 4.17 12.86
CA ASN A 136 17.11 3.13 12.35
C ASN A 136 16.59 2.53 11.04
N PHE A 137 15.29 2.39 10.92
CA PHE A 137 14.67 1.90 9.67
C PHE A 137 14.75 2.94 8.54
N ASP A 138 14.61 4.24 8.84
CA ASP A 138 14.88 5.32 7.89
C ASP A 138 16.30 5.22 7.34
N LEU A 139 17.32 5.04 8.18
CA LEU A 139 18.71 4.87 7.75
C LEU A 139 18.89 3.66 6.82
N ILE A 140 18.24 2.54 7.11
CA ILE A 140 18.25 1.35 6.24
C ILE A 140 17.64 1.68 4.87
N LEU A 141 16.50 2.36 4.83
CA LEU A 141 15.83 2.70 3.57
C LEU A 141 16.64 3.72 2.75
N ARG A 142 17.31 4.67 3.39
CA ARG A 142 18.24 5.58 2.72
C ARG A 142 19.38 4.81 2.05
N GLU A 143 19.97 3.85 2.75
CA GLU A 143 21.04 3.01 2.18
C GLU A 143 20.54 2.19 0.99
N LEU A 144 19.34 1.60 1.09
CA LEU A 144 18.77 0.77 0.03
C LEU A 144 18.36 1.57 -1.21
N SER A 145 17.95 2.82 -1.06
CA SER A 145 17.41 3.65 -2.15
C SER A 145 18.38 4.69 -2.68
N GLY A 146 19.33 5.14 -1.84
CA GLY A 146 20.15 6.33 -2.07
C GLY A 146 19.41 7.65 -1.80
N MET A 147 18.15 7.62 -1.33
CA MET A 147 17.40 8.82 -0.95
C MET A 147 17.88 9.40 0.37
N ASP A 148 17.66 10.69 0.56
CA ASP A 148 18.17 11.42 1.73
C ASP A 148 17.22 11.40 2.93
N ASN A 149 15.90 11.27 2.70
CA ASN A 149 14.88 11.37 3.74
C ASN A 149 13.74 10.41 3.49
N PHE A 150 13.17 9.84 4.56
CA PHE A 150 11.94 9.05 4.50
C PHE A 150 10.90 9.56 5.48
N VAL A 151 9.64 9.41 5.11
CA VAL A 151 8.46 9.61 5.96
C VAL A 151 7.55 8.40 5.90
N PHE A 152 6.84 8.13 6.99
CA PHE A 152 6.08 6.89 7.21
C PHE A 152 4.58 7.12 7.47
N GLN A 153 4.06 8.31 7.17
CA GLN A 153 2.64 8.64 7.40
C GLN A 153 1.70 7.93 6.43
N ALA A 154 2.21 7.47 5.27
CA ALA A 154 1.38 6.83 4.27
C ALA A 154 0.83 5.48 4.77
N GLY A 155 -0.49 5.31 4.76
CA GLY A 155 -1.16 4.06 5.11
C GLY A 155 -1.06 2.97 4.04
N GLY A 156 -0.28 3.19 2.97
CA GLY A 156 -0.07 2.24 1.87
C GLY A 156 0.52 2.91 0.65
N GLY A 157 0.70 2.16 -0.45
CA GLY A 157 1.36 2.66 -1.66
C GLY A 157 0.61 3.77 -2.37
N ALA A 158 -0.70 3.64 -2.53
CA ALA A 158 -1.51 4.70 -3.13
C ALA A 158 -1.39 6.01 -2.33
N HIS A 159 -1.35 5.93 -1.00
CA HIS A 159 -1.14 7.11 -0.16
C HIS A 159 0.29 7.66 -0.31
N ALA A 160 1.31 6.81 -0.46
CA ALA A 160 2.68 7.26 -0.71
C ALA A 160 2.83 7.90 -2.10
N ALA A 161 2.20 7.36 -3.14
CA ALA A 161 2.14 7.97 -4.46
C ALA A 161 1.40 9.32 -4.42
N TYR A 162 0.29 9.41 -3.68
CA TYR A 162 -0.42 10.68 -3.45
C TYR A 162 0.46 11.69 -2.70
N THR A 163 1.25 11.24 -1.72
CA THR A 163 2.21 12.09 -1.02
C THR A 163 3.21 12.69 -2.02
N HIS A 164 3.72 11.89 -2.96
CA HIS A 164 4.59 12.41 -4.02
C HIS A 164 3.89 13.47 -4.89
N CYS A 165 2.65 13.23 -5.29
CA CYS A 165 1.89 14.22 -6.06
C CYS A 165 1.72 15.53 -5.29
N CYS A 166 1.48 15.48 -3.97
CA CYS A 166 1.41 16.67 -3.12
C CYS A 166 2.75 17.39 -3.01
N VAL A 167 3.85 16.64 -2.83
CA VAL A 167 5.22 17.18 -2.82
C VAL A 167 5.55 17.85 -4.15
N THR A 168 5.21 17.21 -5.27
CA THR A 168 5.37 17.76 -6.63
C THR A 168 4.62 19.09 -6.78
N ARG A 169 3.37 19.17 -6.30
CA ARG A 169 2.60 20.42 -6.31
C ARG A 169 3.28 21.52 -5.50
N ALA A 170 3.73 21.20 -4.29
CA ALA A 170 4.39 22.16 -3.41
C ALA A 170 5.71 22.64 -4.02
N TYR A 171 6.50 21.73 -4.60
CA TYR A 171 7.75 22.04 -5.27
C TYR A 171 7.57 23.01 -6.44
N HIS A 172 6.61 22.76 -7.33
CA HIS A 172 6.32 23.65 -8.47
C HIS A 172 5.63 24.94 -8.03
N ALA A 173 4.83 24.91 -6.95
CA ALA A 173 4.20 26.10 -6.40
C ALA A 173 5.24 27.10 -5.87
N GLU A 174 6.26 26.62 -5.13
CA GLU A 174 7.34 27.48 -4.64
C GLU A 174 8.12 28.16 -5.77
N ARG A 175 8.21 27.50 -6.93
CA ARG A 175 8.84 28.03 -8.13
C ARG A 175 7.93 28.94 -8.98
N GLY A 176 6.67 29.06 -8.58
CA GLY A 176 5.67 29.81 -9.37
C GLY A 176 5.23 29.10 -10.67
N GLU A 177 5.53 27.82 -10.80
CA GLU A 177 5.30 27.04 -12.03
C GLU A 177 4.03 26.15 -11.97
N LEU A 178 3.35 26.07 -10.82
CA LEU A 178 2.25 25.13 -10.62
C LEU A 178 1.10 25.29 -11.64
N ALA A 179 0.81 26.50 -12.07
CA ALA A 179 -0.23 26.74 -13.06
C ALA A 179 0.12 26.21 -14.46
N GLN A 180 1.41 26.09 -14.77
CA GLN A 180 1.94 25.57 -16.03
C GLN A 180 2.20 24.08 -15.97
N ARG A 181 2.83 23.61 -14.88
CA ARG A 181 3.22 22.20 -14.67
C ARG A 181 2.09 21.41 -14.05
N ASN A 182 1.16 20.99 -14.90
CA ASN A 182 -0.08 20.31 -14.48
C ASN A 182 -0.23 18.90 -15.06
N GLU A 183 0.79 18.36 -15.75
CA GLU A 183 0.75 17.03 -16.34
C GLU A 183 1.64 16.05 -15.59
N ILE A 184 1.11 14.86 -15.32
CA ILE A 184 1.89 13.71 -14.84
C ILE A 184 1.84 12.62 -15.91
N ILE A 185 3.03 12.09 -16.22
CA ILE A 185 3.21 11.01 -17.19
C ILE A 185 3.33 9.68 -16.44
N THR A 186 2.71 8.64 -16.95
CA THR A 186 2.82 7.25 -16.47
C THR A 186 2.73 6.27 -17.62
N SER A 187 3.02 4.99 -17.39
CA SER A 187 2.83 3.92 -18.38
C SER A 187 1.50 3.21 -18.16
N ILE A 188 0.93 2.64 -19.22
CA ILE A 188 -0.28 1.81 -19.13
C ILE A 188 -0.09 0.56 -18.27
N GLN A 189 1.14 0.09 -18.09
CA GLN A 189 1.50 -1.02 -17.20
C GLN A 189 1.96 -0.56 -15.81
N ALA A 190 1.88 0.73 -15.52
CA ALA A 190 2.10 1.22 -14.16
C ALA A 190 0.94 0.78 -13.25
N HIS A 191 1.25 0.59 -11.97
CA HIS A 191 0.21 0.27 -10.99
C HIS A 191 -0.92 1.33 -11.04
N PRO A 192 -2.19 0.92 -11.01
CA PRO A 192 -3.34 1.83 -11.15
C PRO A 192 -3.38 2.99 -10.14
N CYS A 193 -2.68 2.87 -9.02
CA CYS A 193 -2.58 3.96 -8.06
C CYS A 193 -1.81 5.18 -8.61
N ASN A 194 -0.87 5.00 -9.55
CA ASN A 194 -0.08 6.10 -10.10
C ASN A 194 -0.97 7.10 -10.87
N PRO A 195 -1.74 6.71 -11.90
CA PRO A 195 -2.66 7.63 -12.56
C PRO A 195 -3.78 8.12 -11.64
N ALA A 196 -4.32 7.26 -10.78
CA ALA A 196 -5.43 7.63 -9.91
C ALA A 196 -5.06 8.69 -8.88
N THR A 197 -3.88 8.58 -8.26
CA THR A 197 -3.40 9.57 -7.27
C THR A 197 -2.98 10.88 -7.93
N ALA A 198 -2.41 10.83 -9.13
CA ALA A 198 -2.12 12.01 -9.91
C ALA A 198 -3.39 12.80 -10.24
N ALA A 199 -4.44 12.13 -10.73
CA ALA A 199 -5.74 12.75 -10.97
C ALA A 199 -6.38 13.29 -9.69
N ALA A 200 -6.33 12.54 -8.58
CA ALA A 200 -6.85 12.97 -7.28
C ALA A 200 -6.11 14.21 -6.73
N ALA A 201 -4.82 14.36 -7.06
CA ALA A 201 -4.05 15.55 -6.71
C ALA A 201 -4.27 16.72 -7.68
N GLY A 202 -5.11 16.57 -8.69
CA GLY A 202 -5.50 17.62 -9.63
C GLY A 202 -4.54 17.80 -10.80
N PHE A 203 -3.78 16.76 -11.16
CA PHE A 203 -2.99 16.75 -12.39
C PHE A 203 -3.76 16.11 -13.55
N ASP A 204 -3.47 16.58 -14.76
CA ASP A 204 -3.80 15.87 -15.99
C ASP A 204 -2.87 14.67 -16.14
N VAL A 205 -3.42 13.52 -16.53
CA VAL A 205 -2.63 12.26 -16.61
C VAL A 205 -2.41 11.89 -18.07
N ILE A 206 -1.14 11.72 -18.44
CA ILE A 206 -0.74 11.18 -19.74
C ILE A 206 -0.29 9.74 -19.54
N THR A 207 -0.97 8.79 -20.17
CA THR A 207 -0.63 7.38 -20.10
C THR A 207 0.05 6.94 -21.39
N LEU A 208 1.31 6.54 -21.29
CA LEU A 208 2.09 6.07 -22.42
C LEU A 208 1.67 4.67 -22.84
N PRO A 209 1.51 4.41 -24.15
CA PRO A 209 1.24 3.09 -24.68
C PRO A 209 2.49 2.19 -24.62
N LEU A 210 2.29 0.92 -24.95
CA LEU A 210 3.38 -0.04 -25.16
C LEU A 210 3.68 -0.17 -26.65
N GLU A 211 4.92 -0.54 -26.93
CA GLU A 211 5.35 -1.04 -28.22
C GLU A 211 4.94 -2.51 -28.41
N GLU A 212 5.07 -3.01 -29.64
CA GLU A 212 4.76 -4.42 -29.96
C GLU A 212 5.59 -5.42 -29.13
N ASN A 213 6.77 -5.04 -28.69
CA ASN A 213 7.65 -5.83 -27.83
C ASN A 213 7.24 -5.85 -26.34
N GLY A 214 6.20 -5.08 -25.97
CA GLY A 214 5.68 -4.97 -24.61
C GLY A 214 6.40 -3.94 -23.73
N TYR A 215 7.41 -3.23 -24.23
CA TYR A 215 8.06 -2.15 -23.51
C TYR A 215 7.30 -0.82 -23.68
N PRO A 216 7.32 0.06 -22.68
CA PRO A 216 6.88 1.42 -22.86
C PRO A 216 7.77 2.15 -23.88
N SER A 217 7.19 2.92 -24.76
CA SER A 217 7.91 3.60 -25.84
C SER A 217 8.64 4.84 -25.34
N THR A 218 9.96 4.88 -25.53
CA THR A 218 10.78 6.07 -25.25
C THR A 218 10.47 7.21 -26.21
N ASP A 219 10.11 6.92 -27.46
CA ASP A 219 9.69 7.95 -28.41
C ASP A 219 8.34 8.55 -28.03
N ALA A 220 7.39 7.73 -27.57
CA ALA A 220 6.14 8.25 -27.02
C ALA A 220 6.37 9.14 -25.77
N LEU A 221 7.34 8.81 -24.94
CA LEU A 221 7.72 9.68 -23.83
C LEU A 221 8.25 11.03 -24.31
N ARG A 222 9.15 11.05 -25.30
CA ARG A 222 9.69 12.30 -25.88
C ARG A 222 8.61 13.17 -26.50
N GLU A 223 7.60 12.58 -27.12
CA GLU A 223 6.44 13.30 -27.67
C GLU A 223 5.52 13.84 -26.56
N ALA A 224 5.37 13.12 -25.45
CA ALA A 224 4.48 13.48 -24.35
C ALA A 224 5.09 14.57 -23.43
N VAL A 225 6.42 14.59 -23.31
CA VAL A 225 7.12 15.53 -22.42
C VAL A 225 7.06 16.94 -22.98
N SER A 226 6.72 17.89 -22.11
CA SER A 226 6.59 19.31 -22.47
C SER A 226 6.91 20.20 -21.26
N SER A 227 6.84 21.52 -21.45
CA SER A 227 6.92 22.49 -20.34
C SER A 227 5.78 22.36 -19.33
N ARG A 228 4.73 21.57 -19.63
CA ARG A 228 3.63 21.26 -18.72
C ARG A 228 3.88 20.03 -17.85
N THR A 229 4.92 19.26 -18.15
CA THR A 229 5.26 18.06 -17.40
C THR A 229 5.69 18.41 -15.98
N ALA A 230 4.92 17.98 -14.99
CA ALA A 230 5.23 18.13 -13.58
C ALA A 230 6.06 16.97 -13.05
N ALA A 231 5.69 15.73 -13.41
CA ALA A 231 6.43 14.54 -13.00
C ALA A 231 6.15 13.31 -13.88
N LEU A 232 7.07 12.34 -13.79
CA LEU A 232 6.91 10.95 -14.22
C LEU A 232 6.67 10.08 -12.98
N LEU A 233 5.60 9.27 -12.99
CA LEU A 233 5.31 8.25 -11.98
C LEU A 233 5.35 6.87 -12.62
N ILE A 234 6.30 6.03 -12.24
CA ILE A 234 6.50 4.72 -12.87
C ILE A 234 6.99 3.67 -11.88
N ASN A 235 6.56 2.43 -12.09
CA ASN A 235 7.17 1.25 -11.48
C ASN A 235 8.08 0.55 -12.50
N ASN A 236 9.20 0.06 -12.03
CA ASN A 236 10.16 -0.69 -12.85
C ASN A 236 10.85 -1.77 -12.00
N PRO A 237 10.63 -3.06 -12.23
CA PRO A 237 9.75 -3.63 -13.27
C PRO A 237 8.29 -3.17 -13.17
N ASP A 238 7.60 -3.19 -14.29
CA ASP A 238 6.18 -2.88 -14.37
C ASP A 238 5.30 -4.00 -13.78
N ASP A 239 3.97 -3.83 -13.84
CA ASP A 239 3.02 -4.80 -13.30
C ASP A 239 2.99 -6.15 -14.06
N MET A 240 3.58 -6.21 -15.25
CA MET A 240 3.79 -7.45 -15.99
C MET A 240 5.15 -8.11 -15.68
N GLY A 241 5.99 -7.46 -14.88
CA GLY A 241 7.32 -7.92 -14.54
C GLY A 241 8.40 -7.58 -15.57
N ILE A 242 8.10 -6.68 -16.50
CA ILE A 242 9.04 -6.22 -17.53
C ILE A 242 9.87 -5.06 -16.98
N TYR A 243 11.19 -5.22 -16.99
CA TYR A 243 12.12 -4.16 -16.63
C TYR A 243 12.46 -3.31 -17.86
N ASN A 244 12.17 -2.03 -17.81
CA ASN A 244 12.59 -1.09 -18.84
C ASN A 244 14.09 -0.78 -18.71
N PRO A 245 14.94 -1.22 -19.63
CA PRO A 245 16.39 -0.97 -19.55
C PRO A 245 16.76 0.49 -19.85
N GLU A 246 15.87 1.26 -20.50
CA GLU A 246 16.10 2.67 -20.85
C GLU A 246 15.62 3.64 -19.77
N ILE A 247 15.40 3.15 -18.54
CA ILE A 247 14.79 3.94 -17.47
C ILE A 247 15.62 5.18 -17.10
N THR A 248 16.93 5.13 -17.23
CA THR A 248 17.81 6.30 -17.01
C THR A 248 17.59 7.37 -18.08
N ASP A 249 17.45 6.98 -19.34
CA ASP A 249 17.14 7.91 -20.43
C ASP A 249 15.77 8.57 -20.21
N TRP A 250 14.80 7.80 -19.68
CA TRP A 250 13.48 8.32 -19.32
C TRP A 250 13.55 9.40 -18.24
N VAL A 251 14.37 9.17 -17.23
CA VAL A 251 14.61 10.15 -16.15
C VAL A 251 15.25 11.41 -16.70
N ASP A 252 16.27 11.27 -17.53
CA ASP A 252 16.96 12.40 -18.15
C ASP A 252 16.02 13.24 -19.03
N ILE A 253 15.21 12.59 -19.87
CA ILE A 253 14.21 13.28 -20.73
C ILE A 253 13.25 14.13 -19.89
N VAL A 254 12.77 13.60 -18.77
CA VAL A 254 11.83 14.31 -17.89
C VAL A 254 12.52 15.43 -17.12
N HIS A 255 13.73 15.22 -16.65
CA HIS A 255 14.54 16.24 -15.98
C HIS A 255 14.92 17.39 -16.92
N ASP A 256 15.28 17.11 -18.17
CA ASP A 256 15.57 18.15 -19.18
C ASP A 256 14.37 19.07 -19.42
N ALA A 257 13.16 18.56 -19.27
CA ALA A 257 11.95 19.36 -19.32
C ALA A 257 11.59 20.04 -17.99
N GLY A 258 12.35 19.77 -16.90
CA GLY A 258 12.14 20.34 -15.56
C GLY A 258 11.07 19.63 -14.74
N GLY A 259 10.66 18.42 -15.12
CA GLY A 259 9.79 17.54 -14.34
C GLY A 259 10.54 16.76 -13.27
N LEU A 260 9.82 16.18 -12.34
CA LEU A 260 10.34 15.29 -11.29
C LEU A 260 10.12 13.81 -11.66
N CYS A 261 10.92 12.92 -11.09
CA CYS A 261 10.81 11.48 -11.34
C CYS A 261 10.57 10.71 -10.05
N PHE A 262 9.50 9.91 -10.02
CA PHE A 262 9.10 9.07 -8.91
C PHE A 262 9.13 7.59 -9.26
N TYR A 263 9.85 6.84 -8.45
CA TYR A 263 9.99 5.39 -8.59
C TYR A 263 9.07 4.65 -7.62
N ASP A 264 8.04 4.04 -8.14
CA ASP A 264 7.18 3.12 -7.39
C ASP A 264 7.90 1.79 -7.16
N HIS A 265 8.46 1.60 -5.97
CA HIS A 265 9.10 0.37 -5.51
C HIS A 265 8.16 -0.52 -4.69
N ALA A 266 6.87 -0.55 -4.99
CA ALA A 266 5.92 -1.41 -4.28
C ALA A 266 6.36 -2.89 -4.31
N ASN A 267 6.94 -3.35 -5.41
CA ASN A 267 7.48 -4.69 -5.59
C ASN A 267 9.02 -4.70 -5.58
N PHE A 268 9.63 -4.26 -4.51
CA PHE A 268 11.08 -4.13 -4.39
C PHE A 268 11.85 -5.44 -4.37
N ASN A 269 11.18 -6.58 -4.09
CA ASN A 269 11.84 -7.90 -3.96
C ASN A 269 12.71 -8.29 -5.15
N GLY A 270 12.27 -8.00 -6.39
CA GLY A 270 12.99 -8.37 -7.61
C GLY A 270 14.25 -7.56 -7.86
N VAL A 271 14.34 -6.36 -7.28
CA VAL A 271 15.41 -5.39 -7.57
C VAL A 271 16.26 -5.02 -6.35
N MET A 272 15.90 -5.53 -5.17
CA MET A 272 16.63 -5.28 -3.92
C MET A 272 18.11 -5.68 -4.06
N GLY A 273 19.01 -4.76 -3.73
CA GLY A 273 20.45 -4.97 -3.84
C GLY A 273 20.98 -5.01 -5.27
N LYS A 274 20.14 -4.71 -6.26
CA LYS A 274 20.53 -4.62 -7.68
C LYS A 274 20.52 -3.19 -8.20
N ILE A 275 19.57 -2.40 -7.75
CA ILE A 275 19.41 -1.01 -8.13
C ILE A 275 19.12 -0.14 -6.92
N ARG A 276 19.48 1.11 -6.99
CA ARG A 276 19.15 2.18 -6.04
C ARG A 276 18.48 3.29 -6.83
N ALA A 277 17.27 3.70 -6.41
CA ALA A 277 16.46 4.68 -7.14
C ALA A 277 17.25 5.98 -7.43
N ARG A 278 18.01 6.46 -6.44
CA ARG A 278 18.78 7.70 -6.60
C ARG A 278 19.90 7.58 -7.62
N GLU A 279 20.52 6.41 -7.75
CA GLU A 279 21.58 6.17 -8.74
C GLU A 279 21.06 6.12 -10.18
N LEU A 280 19.76 5.85 -10.35
CA LEU A 280 19.06 5.94 -11.63
C LEU A 280 18.55 7.36 -11.91
N GLY A 281 18.80 8.33 -11.03
CA GLY A 281 18.39 9.72 -11.18
C GLY A 281 17.05 10.10 -10.56
N PHE A 282 16.27 9.15 -10.02
CA PHE A 282 14.96 9.47 -9.44
C PHE A 282 15.05 10.45 -8.26
N ASP A 283 14.08 11.35 -8.17
CA ASP A 283 13.97 12.36 -7.11
C ASP A 283 13.28 11.83 -5.86
N ALA A 284 12.41 10.85 -6.05
CA ALA A 284 11.68 10.21 -4.97
C ALA A 284 11.37 8.75 -5.29
N CYS A 285 11.12 7.98 -4.23
CA CYS A 285 10.65 6.61 -4.35
C CYS A 285 9.69 6.26 -3.21
N MET A 286 9.02 5.14 -3.33
CA MET A 286 8.22 4.58 -2.23
C MET A 286 8.46 3.11 -2.02
N TYR A 287 8.25 2.64 -0.79
CA TYR A 287 8.23 1.22 -0.43
C TYR A 287 6.92 0.85 0.22
N MET A 288 6.41 -0.33 -0.12
CA MET A 288 5.29 -0.95 0.58
C MET A 288 5.82 -1.89 1.64
N LEU A 289 5.77 -1.44 2.91
CA LEU A 289 6.43 -2.17 4.01
C LEU A 289 5.77 -3.52 4.31
N HIS A 290 4.50 -3.68 3.99
CA HIS A 290 3.77 -4.95 4.10
C HIS A 290 4.02 -5.93 2.94
N LYS A 291 4.86 -5.57 1.97
CA LYS A 291 5.34 -6.46 0.91
C LYS A 291 6.75 -6.94 1.24
N THR A 292 7.77 -6.25 0.77
CA THR A 292 9.18 -6.64 0.93
C THR A 292 9.62 -6.74 2.39
N PHE A 293 9.15 -5.83 3.25
CA PHE A 293 9.62 -5.74 4.64
C PHE A 293 8.72 -6.45 5.65
N GLY A 294 7.65 -7.10 5.20
CA GLY A 294 6.84 -8.01 6.03
C GLY A 294 6.11 -7.34 7.18
N ALA A 295 5.77 -6.05 7.10
CA ALA A 295 4.94 -5.42 8.11
C ALA A 295 3.58 -6.11 8.21
N PRO A 296 3.02 -6.35 9.44
CA PRO A 296 1.70 -6.92 9.61
C PRO A 296 0.62 -6.12 8.89
N LYS A 297 -0.36 -6.82 8.32
CA LYS A 297 -1.41 -6.23 7.47
C LYS A 297 -2.76 -6.10 8.14
N GLY A 298 -2.85 -6.37 9.43
CA GLY A 298 -4.10 -6.22 10.19
C GLY A 298 -5.26 -7.08 9.66
N GLY A 299 -4.96 -8.30 9.15
CA GLY A 299 -5.98 -9.16 8.54
C GLY A 299 -6.11 -9.05 7.02
N GLY A 300 -5.15 -8.44 6.34
CA GLY A 300 -5.06 -8.40 4.88
C GLY A 300 -5.20 -7.03 4.25
N GLY A 301 -5.41 -5.99 5.04
CA GLY A 301 -5.43 -4.60 4.56
C GLY A 301 -4.03 -4.05 4.26
N PRO A 302 -3.94 -2.85 3.68
CA PRO A 302 -2.69 -2.10 3.62
C PRO A 302 -2.21 -1.79 5.04
N ALA A 303 -0.90 -1.64 5.20
CA ALA A 303 -0.32 -1.37 6.51
C ALA A 303 0.36 -0.01 6.54
N VAL A 304 1.51 0.12 5.86
CA VAL A 304 2.27 1.34 5.84
C VAL A 304 3.09 1.43 4.55
N GLY A 305 3.19 2.64 4.00
CA GLY A 305 4.08 3.00 2.91
C GLY A 305 5.17 3.93 3.42
N ALA A 306 6.40 3.72 2.96
CA ALA A 306 7.49 4.64 3.17
C ALA A 306 7.67 5.47 1.90
N TYR A 307 7.63 6.80 2.03
CA TYR A 307 7.95 7.72 0.95
C TYR A 307 9.33 8.31 1.20
N GLY A 308 10.23 8.14 0.24
CA GLY A 308 11.60 8.64 0.28
C GLY A 308 11.86 9.66 -0.81
N CYS A 309 12.69 10.67 -0.51
CA CYS A 309 13.04 11.69 -1.48
C CYS A 309 14.45 12.22 -1.32
N SER A 310 14.94 12.90 -2.37
CA SER A 310 16.17 13.69 -2.35
C SER A 310 16.04 14.86 -1.37
N LYS A 311 17.19 15.42 -0.96
CA LYS A 311 17.24 16.58 -0.07
C LYS A 311 16.53 17.81 -0.66
N ASP A 312 16.45 17.93 -1.98
CA ASP A 312 15.80 19.05 -2.65
C ASP A 312 14.28 19.02 -2.50
N LEU A 313 13.69 17.84 -2.29
CA LEU A 313 12.28 17.67 -2.01
C LEU A 313 11.97 17.61 -0.50
N ALA A 314 12.99 17.47 0.35
CA ALA A 314 12.80 17.36 1.80
C ALA A 314 12.03 18.53 2.44
N PRO A 315 12.16 19.81 1.99
CA PRO A 315 11.37 20.92 2.54
C PRO A 315 9.87 20.79 2.31
N PHE A 316 9.43 19.96 1.35
CA PHE A 316 8.03 19.78 0.98
C PHE A 316 7.41 18.52 1.59
N LEU A 317 8.18 17.78 2.40
CA LEU A 317 7.65 16.61 3.09
C LEU A 317 6.54 17.02 4.06
N PRO A 318 5.50 16.18 4.21
CA PRO A 318 4.47 16.42 5.22
C PRO A 318 5.12 16.42 6.60
N CYS A 319 4.95 17.51 7.32
CA CYS A 319 5.42 17.62 8.69
C CYS A 319 4.39 17.01 9.64
N PRO A 320 4.83 16.32 10.70
CA PRO A 320 3.93 15.94 11.78
C PRO A 320 3.38 17.20 12.42
N VAL A 321 2.12 17.12 12.78
CA VAL A 321 1.40 18.19 13.48
C VAL A 321 1.73 18.15 14.96
#